data_fdd7afb59ddae35b16c72845244da242
#
_entry.id   fdd7afb59ddae35b16c72845244da242
#
_cell.length_a   1.000
_cell.length_b   1.000
_cell.length_c   1.000
_cell.angle_alpha   90.00
_cell.angle_beta   90.00
_cell.angle_gamma   90.00
#
_symmetry.space_group_name_H-M   'P 1'
#
loop_
_entity.id
_entity.type
_entity.pdbx_description
1 polymer ?
#
loop_
_entity_poly.entity_id
_entity_poly.type
_entity_poly.pdbx_seq_one_letter_code
_entity_poly.pdbx_strand_id
1 'polypeptide(L)'
;MPSAKSILAASSDVPTLASAKEIDPTADALVVGLVGGDEVEVVSSVLPSAALDEIAAAARALKASAKVGKVTALSVRAEGVPPVVFAAGLGDAISDVTNEDLRQAAGSAARAARGHGNVVFVLAPAGDGKERIPEAAEVALGAGLGGFGALKVSGSGEESDNATDSFAILGAAAEDIERATAIAESVAATRD
;
A
#
# COMPACT_ATOMS: atom_id res chain seq x y z
N MET A 1 34.09 -25.87 -11.25
CA MET A 1 33.91 -25.20 -9.97
C MET A 1 33.19 -23.89 -10.24
N PRO A 2 31.89 -23.75 -9.95
CA PRO A 2 31.22 -22.47 -10.09
C PRO A 2 31.73 -21.50 -9.01
N SER A 3 32.06 -20.29 -9.45
CA SER A 3 32.63 -19.23 -8.63
C SER A 3 31.64 -18.79 -7.53
N ALA A 4 32.13 -18.64 -6.30
CA ALA A 4 31.41 -18.21 -5.11
C ALA A 4 30.77 -16.78 -5.22
N LYS A 5 30.85 -16.10 -6.35
CA LYS A 5 30.27 -14.79 -6.63
C LYS A 5 28.83 -14.83 -7.17
N SER A 6 28.30 -16.03 -7.46
CA SER A 6 26.95 -16.17 -8.04
C SER A 6 25.84 -16.43 -7.00
N ILE A 7 26.15 -16.43 -5.71
CA ILE A 7 25.19 -16.79 -4.65
C ILE A 7 24.63 -15.53 -3.94
N LEU A 8 25.12 -14.32 -4.28
CA LEU A 8 24.72 -13.06 -3.63
C LEU A 8 23.88 -12.13 -4.50
N ALA A 9 23.24 -12.63 -5.53
CA ALA A 9 22.18 -11.93 -6.22
C ALA A 9 20.84 -12.62 -5.91
N ALA A 10 20.52 -12.76 -4.64
CA ALA A 10 19.14 -12.86 -4.24
C ALA A 10 18.53 -11.49 -4.55
N SER A 11 17.74 -11.37 -5.61
CA SER A 11 16.85 -10.23 -5.81
C SER A 11 16.01 -10.14 -4.54
N SER A 12 16.18 -9.06 -3.78
CA SER A 12 15.36 -8.83 -2.61
C SER A 12 13.92 -8.67 -3.09
N ASP A 13 13.05 -9.63 -2.77
CA ASP A 13 11.61 -9.54 -3.04
C ASP A 13 10.93 -8.44 -2.22
N VAL A 14 11.69 -7.50 -1.69
CA VAL A 14 11.23 -6.34 -0.93
C VAL A 14 10.85 -5.26 -1.93
N PRO A 15 9.63 -4.69 -1.84
CA PRO A 15 9.22 -3.59 -2.70
C PRO A 15 10.08 -2.36 -2.47
N THR A 16 10.27 -1.56 -3.50
CA THR A 16 10.90 -0.25 -3.37
C THR A 16 9.93 0.71 -2.69
N LEU A 17 10.32 1.30 -1.56
CA LEU A 17 9.54 2.32 -0.87
C LEU A 17 10.03 3.71 -1.25
N ALA A 18 9.10 4.64 -1.47
CA ALA A 18 9.38 6.04 -1.76
C ALA A 18 8.42 6.95 -1.01
N SER A 19 8.84 8.19 -0.72
CA SER A 19 7.93 9.22 -0.24
C SER A 19 7.22 9.90 -1.41
N ALA A 20 5.94 10.24 -1.23
CA ALA A 20 5.17 11.04 -2.18
C ALA A 20 4.62 12.28 -1.52
N LYS A 21 4.54 13.39 -2.28
CA LYS A 21 3.92 14.66 -1.87
C LYS A 21 2.58 14.89 -2.56
N GLU A 22 2.33 14.19 -3.64
CA GLU A 22 1.12 14.26 -4.44
C GLU A 22 0.82 12.89 -5.04
N ILE A 23 -0.40 12.71 -5.49
CA ILE A 23 -0.83 11.49 -6.18
C ILE A 23 -0.35 11.58 -7.62
N ASP A 24 0.45 10.60 -8.04
CA ASP A 24 0.82 10.45 -9.45
C ASP A 24 -0.36 9.80 -10.21
N PRO A 25 -1.03 10.55 -11.12
CA PRO A 25 -2.15 10.00 -11.88
C PRO A 25 -1.72 8.93 -12.89
N THR A 26 -0.42 8.81 -13.16
CA THR A 26 0.14 7.78 -14.04
C THR A 26 0.53 6.50 -13.29
N ALA A 27 0.37 6.47 -11.97
CA ALA A 27 0.55 5.25 -11.19
C ALA A 27 -0.43 4.15 -11.64
N ASP A 28 -0.04 2.90 -11.44
CA ASP A 28 -0.88 1.76 -11.84
C ASP A 28 -2.06 1.56 -10.89
N ALA A 29 -1.89 1.92 -9.63
CA ALA A 29 -2.94 1.81 -8.63
C ALA A 29 -2.80 2.82 -7.48
N LEU A 30 -3.92 3.06 -6.80
CA LEU A 30 -4.04 3.89 -5.61
C LEU A 30 -4.57 3.03 -4.45
N VAL A 31 -4.04 3.25 -3.25
CA VAL A 31 -4.57 2.67 -2.01
C VAL A 31 -5.19 3.76 -1.17
N VAL A 32 -6.46 3.58 -0.78
CA VAL A 32 -7.21 4.52 0.07
C VAL A 32 -7.76 3.83 1.30
N GLY A 33 -8.02 4.58 2.36
CA GLY A 33 -8.66 4.09 3.57
C GLY A 33 -10.19 4.11 3.49
N LEU A 34 -10.83 3.11 4.08
CA LEU A 34 -12.27 3.08 4.34
C LEU A 34 -12.52 3.02 5.85
N VAL A 35 -13.46 3.82 6.32
CA VAL A 35 -14.04 3.72 7.66
C VAL A 35 -15.55 3.54 7.56
N GLY A 36 -16.18 3.12 8.65
CA GLY A 36 -17.62 3.01 8.79
C GLY A 36 -18.13 1.58 8.91
N GLY A 37 -19.40 1.43 9.30
CA GLY A 37 -20.09 0.15 9.45
C GLY A 37 -20.89 -0.22 8.20
N ASP A 38 -22.22 0.01 8.26
CA ASP A 38 -23.12 -0.30 7.13
C ASP A 38 -22.95 0.69 5.95
N GLU A 39 -22.53 1.92 6.24
CA GLU A 39 -22.15 2.90 5.24
C GLU A 39 -20.65 3.16 5.34
N VAL A 40 -19.93 2.88 4.25
CA VAL A 40 -18.49 3.12 4.19
C VAL A 40 -18.19 4.53 3.69
N GLU A 41 -17.20 5.17 4.30
CA GLU A 41 -16.67 6.47 3.94
C GLU A 41 -15.21 6.33 3.52
N VAL A 42 -14.82 7.03 2.45
CA VAL A 42 -13.42 7.09 1.99
C VAL A 42 -12.68 8.17 2.75
N VAL A 43 -11.59 7.77 3.39
CA VAL A 43 -10.74 8.67 4.16
C VAL A 43 -9.65 9.24 3.27
N SER A 44 -9.75 10.50 2.91
CA SER A 44 -8.69 11.24 2.23
C SER A 44 -8.94 12.74 2.29
N SER A 45 -7.91 13.52 2.58
CA SER A 45 -7.93 14.99 2.51
C SER A 45 -7.32 15.54 1.21
N VAL A 46 -6.74 14.67 0.38
CA VAL A 46 -5.99 15.07 -0.83
C VAL A 46 -6.71 14.72 -2.13
N LEU A 47 -7.70 13.85 -2.08
CA LEU A 47 -8.49 13.48 -3.26
C LEU A 47 -9.54 14.54 -3.58
N PRO A 48 -9.78 14.86 -4.87
CA PRO A 48 -10.90 15.69 -5.28
C PRO A 48 -12.23 15.08 -4.84
N SER A 49 -13.21 15.93 -4.50
CA SER A 49 -14.54 15.46 -4.05
C SER A 49 -15.22 14.52 -5.05
N ALA A 50 -15.12 14.81 -6.36
CA ALA A 50 -15.66 13.95 -7.40
C ALA A 50 -15.04 12.55 -7.40
N ALA A 51 -13.73 12.44 -7.12
CA ALA A 51 -13.05 11.16 -7.00
C ALA A 51 -13.49 10.41 -5.73
N LEU A 52 -13.63 11.13 -4.60
CA LEU A 52 -14.14 10.54 -3.35
C LEU A 52 -15.55 9.95 -3.55
N ASP A 53 -16.44 10.70 -4.21
CA ASP A 53 -17.82 10.26 -4.49
C ASP A 53 -17.85 8.99 -5.36
N GLU A 54 -17.01 8.93 -6.39
CA GLU A 54 -16.93 7.78 -7.29
C GLU A 54 -16.33 6.55 -6.58
N ILE A 55 -15.26 6.73 -5.82
CA ILE A 55 -14.66 5.64 -5.02
C ILE A 55 -15.68 5.12 -4.00
N ALA A 56 -16.36 6.02 -3.28
CA ALA A 56 -17.38 5.66 -2.31
C ALA A 56 -18.56 4.92 -2.96
N ALA A 57 -19.01 5.36 -4.14
CA ALA A 57 -20.06 4.69 -4.90
C ALA A 57 -19.63 3.27 -5.32
N ALA A 58 -18.42 3.11 -5.84
CA ALA A 58 -17.85 1.81 -6.21
C ALA A 58 -17.69 0.90 -4.99
N ALA A 59 -17.22 1.44 -3.86
CA ALA A 59 -17.07 0.70 -2.61
C ALA A 59 -18.42 0.16 -2.10
N ARG A 60 -19.45 1.01 -2.11
CA ARG A 60 -20.82 0.59 -1.74
C ARG A 60 -21.39 -0.47 -2.68
N ALA A 61 -21.21 -0.29 -4.00
CA ALA A 61 -21.70 -1.25 -5.00
C ALA A 61 -21.08 -2.64 -4.82
N LEU A 62 -19.81 -2.71 -4.45
CA LEU A 62 -19.09 -3.96 -4.19
C LEU A 62 -19.19 -4.44 -2.74
N LYS A 63 -19.96 -3.74 -1.89
CA LYS A 63 -20.07 -4.04 -0.45
C LYS A 63 -18.70 -4.15 0.22
N ALA A 64 -17.80 -3.20 -0.10
CA ALA A 64 -16.48 -3.12 0.50
C ALA A 64 -16.60 -3.02 2.03
N SER A 65 -15.70 -3.68 2.73
CA SER A 65 -15.73 -3.73 4.18
C SER A 65 -14.69 -2.79 4.78
N ALA A 66 -15.10 -1.95 5.72
CA ALA A 66 -14.20 -1.11 6.49
C ALA A 66 -13.44 -1.86 7.62
N LYS A 67 -13.69 -3.14 7.84
CA LYS A 67 -12.95 -3.92 8.84
C LYS A 67 -11.46 -3.90 8.56
N VAL A 68 -10.65 -3.63 9.58
CA VAL A 68 -9.20 -3.57 9.49
C VAL A 68 -8.63 -4.81 8.81
N GLY A 69 -7.74 -4.57 7.85
CA GLY A 69 -7.09 -5.63 7.08
C GLY A 69 -7.92 -6.23 5.93
N LYS A 70 -9.18 -5.80 5.73
CA LYS A 70 -9.95 -6.12 4.52
C LYS A 70 -9.60 -5.15 3.41
N VAL A 71 -9.43 -5.68 2.20
CA VAL A 71 -9.11 -4.88 1.01
C VAL A 71 -10.06 -5.27 -0.11
N THR A 72 -10.61 -4.28 -0.79
CA THR A 72 -11.47 -4.46 -1.96
C THR A 72 -10.87 -3.71 -3.13
N ALA A 73 -10.64 -4.39 -4.26
CA ALA A 73 -10.20 -3.77 -5.49
C ALA A 73 -11.39 -3.15 -6.21
N LEU A 74 -11.26 -1.88 -6.58
CA LEU A 74 -12.27 -1.07 -7.26
C LEU A 74 -11.72 -0.64 -8.62
N SER A 75 -12.60 -0.47 -9.60
CA SER A 75 -12.29 0.22 -10.86
C SER A 75 -12.99 1.58 -10.85
N VAL A 76 -12.23 2.65 -11.01
CA VAL A 76 -12.67 4.04 -10.88
C VAL A 76 -12.26 4.81 -12.14
N ARG A 77 -13.05 5.79 -12.55
CA ARG A 77 -12.76 6.63 -13.73
C ARG A 77 -12.80 8.12 -13.39
N ALA A 78 -12.25 8.48 -12.23
CA ALA A 78 -12.14 9.88 -11.83
C ALA A 78 -10.86 10.52 -12.37
N GLU A 79 -10.94 11.80 -12.72
CA GLU A 79 -9.80 12.58 -13.17
C GLU A 79 -8.76 12.72 -12.04
N GLY A 80 -7.47 12.55 -12.37
CA GLY A 80 -6.37 12.69 -11.41
C GLY A 80 -6.18 11.50 -10.47
N VAL A 81 -6.86 10.37 -10.73
CA VAL A 81 -6.78 9.15 -9.92
C VAL A 81 -6.46 7.96 -10.81
N PRO A 82 -5.56 7.05 -10.40
CA PRO A 82 -5.34 5.81 -11.11
C PRO A 82 -6.62 4.98 -11.27
N PRO A 83 -6.77 4.22 -12.38
CA PRO A 83 -8.01 3.49 -12.68
C PRO A 83 -8.27 2.32 -11.73
N VAL A 84 -7.25 1.83 -11.04
CA VAL A 84 -7.36 0.76 -10.04
C VAL A 84 -7.18 1.36 -8.66
N VAL A 85 -8.16 1.13 -7.78
CA VAL A 85 -8.14 1.62 -6.40
C VAL A 85 -8.32 0.44 -5.45
N PHE A 86 -7.38 0.27 -4.53
CA PHE A 86 -7.50 -0.67 -3.43
C PHE A 86 -8.02 0.05 -2.20
N ALA A 87 -9.26 -0.24 -1.84
CA ALA A 87 -9.90 0.31 -0.66
C ALA A 87 -9.62 -0.60 0.55
N ALA A 88 -8.84 -0.10 1.51
CA ALA A 88 -8.40 -0.82 2.69
C ALA A 88 -9.19 -0.38 3.94
N GLY A 89 -9.78 -1.33 4.65
CA GLY A 89 -10.52 -1.05 5.88
C GLY A 89 -9.62 -0.59 7.03
N LEU A 90 -10.04 0.48 7.68
CA LEU A 90 -9.38 1.09 8.84
C LEU A 90 -10.19 0.98 10.14
N GLY A 91 -11.41 0.46 10.09
CA GLY A 91 -12.29 0.32 11.24
C GLY A 91 -13.57 1.16 11.15
N ASP A 92 -14.26 1.31 12.26
CA ASP A 92 -15.60 1.91 12.28
C ASP A 92 -15.57 3.45 12.21
N ALA A 93 -14.58 4.10 12.81
CA ALA A 93 -14.46 5.54 12.80
C ALA A 93 -13.00 5.99 12.69
N ILE A 94 -12.79 7.13 12.02
CA ILE A 94 -11.46 7.70 11.81
C ILE A 94 -10.76 8.05 13.15
N SER A 95 -11.53 8.48 14.16
CA SER A 95 -11.01 8.83 15.48
C SER A 95 -10.41 7.64 16.24
N ASP A 96 -10.79 6.43 15.89
CA ASP A 96 -10.43 5.20 16.57
C ASP A 96 -9.30 4.45 15.88
N VAL A 97 -8.88 4.93 14.70
CA VAL A 97 -7.80 4.34 13.92
C VAL A 97 -6.47 4.44 14.66
N THR A 98 -5.88 3.30 14.95
CA THR A 98 -4.58 3.20 15.63
C THR A 98 -3.44 3.02 14.62
N ASN A 99 -2.21 3.23 15.08
CA ASN A 99 -1.01 2.95 14.28
C ASN A 99 -0.94 1.48 13.83
N GLU A 100 -1.42 0.55 14.64
CA GLU A 100 -1.49 -0.86 14.28
C GLU A 100 -2.50 -1.12 13.16
N ASP A 101 -3.65 -0.47 13.20
CA ASP A 101 -4.66 -0.58 12.14
C ASP A 101 -4.11 -0.08 10.80
N LEU A 102 -3.36 1.03 10.81
CA LEU A 102 -2.69 1.56 9.61
C LEU A 102 -1.64 0.58 9.07
N ARG A 103 -0.80 -0.01 9.93
CA ARG A 103 0.18 -1.02 9.52
C ARG A 103 -0.49 -2.24 8.91
N GLN A 104 -1.54 -2.74 9.55
CA GLN A 104 -2.27 -3.91 9.10
C GLN A 104 -3.00 -3.64 7.76
N ALA A 105 -3.64 -2.49 7.64
CA ALA A 105 -4.33 -2.07 6.42
C ALA A 105 -3.33 -1.91 5.26
N ALA A 106 -2.23 -1.19 5.49
CA ALA A 106 -1.17 -1.00 4.51
C ALA A 106 -0.54 -2.32 4.06
N GLY A 107 -0.23 -3.22 5.00
CA GLY A 107 0.31 -4.53 4.70
C GLY A 107 -0.65 -5.41 3.90
N SER A 108 -1.95 -5.33 4.19
CA SER A 108 -2.97 -6.06 3.43
C SER A 108 -3.16 -5.48 2.04
N ALA A 109 -3.15 -4.15 1.90
CA ALA A 109 -3.23 -3.48 0.62
C ALA A 109 -2.00 -3.77 -0.26
N ALA A 110 -0.79 -3.74 0.31
CA ALA A 110 0.43 -4.08 -0.40
C ALA A 110 0.39 -5.51 -0.97
N ARG A 111 -0.12 -6.48 -0.20
CA ARG A 111 -0.32 -7.84 -0.69
C ARG A 111 -1.35 -7.93 -1.82
N ALA A 112 -2.43 -7.17 -1.72
CA ALA A 112 -3.48 -7.14 -2.75
C ALA A 112 -3.02 -6.44 -4.04
N ALA A 113 -2.14 -5.45 -3.91
CA ALA A 113 -1.62 -4.64 -5.01
C ALA A 113 -0.40 -5.24 -5.72
N ARG A 114 0.05 -6.44 -5.34
CA ARG A 114 1.19 -7.08 -6.01
C ARG A 114 0.99 -7.22 -7.51
N GLY A 115 2.06 -6.94 -8.26
CA GLY A 115 2.06 -7.02 -9.71
C GLY A 115 1.48 -5.80 -10.42
N HIS A 116 1.13 -4.74 -9.68
CA HIS A 116 0.69 -3.48 -10.27
C HIS A 116 1.82 -2.50 -10.58
N GLY A 117 3.08 -2.81 -10.22
CA GLY A 117 4.22 -1.94 -10.51
C GLY A 117 4.25 -0.72 -9.58
N ASN A 118 3.72 0.43 -10.02
CA ASN A 118 3.71 1.66 -9.22
C ASN A 118 2.38 1.84 -8.48
N VAL A 119 2.43 1.87 -7.15
CA VAL A 119 1.24 2.01 -6.29
C VAL A 119 1.42 3.17 -5.31
N VAL A 120 0.44 4.07 -5.26
CA VAL A 120 0.44 5.21 -4.33
C VAL A 120 -0.45 4.90 -3.13
N PHE A 121 0.07 5.07 -1.92
CA PHE A 121 -0.65 4.86 -0.67
C PHE A 121 -1.11 6.18 -0.08
N VAL A 122 -2.42 6.33 0.10
CA VAL A 122 -3.11 7.47 0.71
C VAL A 122 -3.95 6.96 1.88
N LEU A 123 -3.28 6.38 2.88
CA LEU A 123 -3.95 5.77 4.04
C LEU A 123 -3.90 6.64 5.29
N ALA A 124 -2.93 7.56 5.39
CA ALA A 124 -2.84 8.42 6.56
C ALA A 124 -4.05 9.37 6.62
N PRO A 125 -4.76 9.42 7.75
CA PRO A 125 -6.06 10.08 7.84
C PRO A 125 -6.00 11.60 7.78
N ALA A 126 -4.85 12.20 8.05
CA ALA A 126 -4.70 13.65 8.13
C ALA A 126 -3.53 14.15 7.25
N GLY A 127 -3.67 15.38 6.76
CA GLY A 127 -2.62 16.09 6.02
C GLY A 127 -2.99 16.34 4.56
N ASP A 128 -2.41 17.40 4.01
CA ASP A 128 -2.58 17.79 2.60
C ASP A 128 -1.50 17.18 1.69
N GLY A 129 -0.71 16.25 2.21
CA GLY A 129 0.40 15.60 1.51
C GLY A 129 1.67 16.45 1.40
N LYS A 130 1.65 17.72 1.83
CA LYS A 130 2.79 18.64 1.73
C LYS A 130 3.70 18.61 2.94
N GLU A 131 3.13 18.32 4.10
CA GLU A 131 3.84 18.19 5.36
C GLU A 131 3.96 16.71 5.76
N ARG A 132 4.97 16.41 6.58
CA ARG A 132 5.14 15.08 7.16
C ARG A 132 3.90 14.72 8.00
N ILE A 133 3.34 13.55 7.71
CA ILE A 133 2.24 12.95 8.47
C ILE A 133 2.86 11.83 9.32
N PRO A 134 2.88 11.94 10.67
CA PRO A 134 3.50 10.94 11.54
C PRO A 134 2.98 9.51 11.28
N GLU A 135 1.69 9.39 11.00
CA GLU A 135 1.03 8.12 10.72
C GLU A 135 1.50 7.49 9.39
N ALA A 136 2.05 8.27 8.47
CA ALA A 136 2.59 7.76 7.21
C ALA A 136 3.81 6.86 7.41
N ALA A 137 4.54 7.02 8.52
CA ALA A 137 5.61 6.10 8.92
C ALA A 137 5.08 4.67 9.12
N GLU A 138 3.91 4.54 9.73
CA GLU A 138 3.26 3.24 9.97
C GLU A 138 2.71 2.63 8.66
N VAL A 139 2.23 3.48 7.76
CA VAL A 139 1.82 3.05 6.41
C VAL A 139 3.03 2.52 5.64
N ALA A 140 4.17 3.22 5.67
CA ALA A 140 5.40 2.79 5.02
C ALA A 140 5.90 1.43 5.56
N LEU A 141 5.91 1.28 6.88
CA LEU A 141 6.30 0.03 7.52
C LEU A 141 5.36 -1.12 7.15
N GLY A 142 4.05 -0.89 7.20
CA GLY A 142 3.05 -1.87 6.81
C GLY A 142 3.18 -2.28 5.34
N ALA A 143 3.37 -1.31 4.43
CA ALA A 143 3.53 -1.56 3.01
C ALA A 143 4.80 -2.37 2.71
N GLY A 144 5.93 -2.01 3.33
CA GLY A 144 7.19 -2.73 3.19
C GLY A 144 7.09 -4.19 3.63
N LEU A 145 6.55 -4.43 4.84
CA LEU A 145 6.36 -5.79 5.37
C LEU A 145 5.31 -6.60 4.59
N GLY A 146 4.24 -5.96 4.12
CA GLY A 146 3.16 -6.62 3.39
C GLY A 146 3.50 -6.91 1.94
N GLY A 147 4.30 -6.05 1.29
CA GLY A 147 4.75 -6.22 -0.08
C GLY A 147 5.80 -7.33 -0.23
N PHE A 148 6.41 -7.74 0.86
CA PHE A 148 7.38 -8.83 0.85
C PHE A 148 6.78 -10.13 0.31
N GLY A 149 7.39 -10.68 -0.72
CA GLY A 149 6.96 -11.94 -1.33
C GLY A 149 7.15 -13.10 -0.36
N ALA A 150 6.12 -13.88 -0.09
CA ALA A 150 6.31 -15.17 0.55
C ALA A 150 7.12 -16.06 -0.40
N LEU A 151 8.22 -16.65 0.07
CA LEU A 151 8.98 -17.65 -0.66
C LEU A 151 8.03 -18.66 -1.32
N LYS A 152 8.05 -18.73 -2.65
CA LYS A 152 7.39 -19.80 -3.36
C LYS A 152 8.09 -21.11 -3.03
N VAL A 153 7.64 -21.81 -2.01
CA VAL A 153 7.92 -23.24 -1.85
C VAL A 153 7.02 -23.98 -2.84
N SER A 154 7.39 -23.95 -4.10
CA SER A 154 6.72 -24.77 -5.12
C SER A 154 7.62 -24.92 -6.33
N GLY A 155 7.95 -26.17 -6.65
CA GLY A 155 8.78 -26.56 -7.78
C GLY A 155 8.09 -26.49 -9.14
N SER A 156 7.34 -25.44 -9.44
CA SER A 156 6.89 -25.14 -10.79
C SER A 156 7.70 -23.95 -11.31
N GLY A 157 8.66 -24.23 -12.16
CA GLY A 157 9.60 -23.29 -12.74
C GLY A 157 9.00 -22.33 -13.74
N GLU A 158 8.10 -21.46 -13.32
CA GLU A 158 7.82 -20.21 -13.98
C GLU A 158 8.42 -19.12 -13.13
N GLU A 159 9.60 -18.64 -13.52
CA GLU A 159 10.12 -17.34 -13.09
C GLU A 159 9.04 -16.31 -13.45
N SER A 160 8.25 -15.89 -12.47
CA SER A 160 7.40 -14.74 -12.64
C SER A 160 8.34 -13.54 -12.75
N ASP A 161 8.41 -13.00 -13.94
CA ASP A 161 9.11 -11.76 -14.31
C ASP A 161 8.37 -10.55 -13.66
N ASN A 162 8.05 -10.68 -12.38
CA ASN A 162 7.41 -9.62 -11.61
C ASN A 162 8.49 -8.62 -11.26
N ALA A 163 8.50 -7.52 -12.02
CA ALA A 163 9.21 -6.32 -11.61
C ALA A 163 8.90 -6.03 -10.14
N THR A 164 9.92 -5.64 -9.39
CA THR A 164 9.77 -5.26 -7.99
C THR A 164 8.75 -4.12 -7.91
N ASP A 165 7.66 -4.33 -7.18
CA ASP A 165 6.65 -3.31 -6.96
C ASP A 165 7.28 -2.07 -6.30
N SER A 166 6.83 -0.90 -6.70
CA SER A 166 7.22 0.39 -6.12
C SER A 166 6.03 1.00 -5.39
N PHE A 167 6.20 1.27 -4.10
CA PHE A 167 5.17 1.84 -3.24
C PHE A 167 5.53 3.25 -2.82
N ALA A 168 4.78 4.23 -3.29
CA ALA A 168 4.91 5.63 -2.93
C ALA A 168 3.95 5.97 -1.79
N ILE A 169 4.47 6.43 -0.65
CA ILE A 169 3.69 6.70 0.55
C ILE A 169 3.49 8.19 0.69
N LEU A 170 2.24 8.64 0.61
CA LEU A 170 1.90 10.06 0.73
C LEU A 170 2.14 10.55 2.15
N GLY A 171 2.88 11.65 2.28
CA GLY A 171 3.17 12.31 3.55
C GLY A 171 4.27 11.65 4.38
N ALA A 172 4.89 10.55 3.93
CA ALA A 172 6.04 9.97 4.60
C ALA A 172 7.29 10.84 4.42
N ALA A 173 8.10 10.98 5.47
CA ALA A 173 9.42 11.59 5.37
C ALA A 173 10.45 10.58 4.85
N ALA A 174 11.58 11.07 4.32
CA ALA A 174 12.65 10.19 3.84
C ALA A 174 13.16 9.25 4.96
N GLU A 175 13.28 9.75 6.18
CA GLU A 175 13.68 8.97 7.36
C GLU A 175 12.70 7.84 7.70
N ASP A 176 11.40 8.06 7.47
CA ASP A 176 10.36 7.05 7.66
C ASP A 176 10.49 5.91 6.64
N ILE A 177 10.79 6.28 5.40
CA ILE A 177 11.02 5.34 4.29
C ILE A 177 12.28 4.51 4.55
N GLU A 178 13.41 5.15 4.89
CA GLU A 178 14.66 4.46 5.21
C GLU A 178 14.48 3.45 6.34
N ARG A 179 13.79 3.86 7.41
CA ARG A 179 13.50 3.00 8.55
C ARG A 179 12.62 1.81 8.16
N ALA A 180 11.55 2.06 7.41
CA ALA A 180 10.63 1.01 6.95
C ALA A 180 11.34 0.00 6.04
N THR A 181 12.17 0.48 5.12
CA THR A 181 12.97 -0.35 4.22
C THR A 181 13.94 -1.23 5.00
N ALA A 182 14.71 -0.65 5.94
CA ALA A 182 15.67 -1.41 6.75
C ALA A 182 14.99 -2.51 7.58
N ILE A 183 13.79 -2.24 8.13
CA ILE A 183 13.03 -3.26 8.86
C ILE A 183 12.54 -4.35 7.92
N ALA A 184 11.97 -4.00 6.76
CA ALA A 184 11.46 -4.96 5.79
C ALA A 184 12.58 -5.87 5.27
N GLU A 185 13.74 -5.32 4.92
CA GLU A 185 14.94 -6.09 4.51
C GLU A 185 15.45 -7.01 5.62
N SER A 186 15.46 -6.52 6.86
CA SER A 186 15.88 -7.33 8.02
C SER A 186 14.95 -8.53 8.25
N VAL A 187 13.65 -8.33 8.10
CA VAL A 187 12.66 -9.42 8.19
C VAL A 187 12.80 -10.39 7.01
N ALA A 188 13.07 -9.88 5.81
CA ALA A 188 13.32 -10.69 4.64
C ALA A 188 14.54 -11.61 4.86
N ALA A 189 15.65 -11.05 5.31
CA ALA A 189 16.91 -11.79 5.56
C ALA A 189 16.81 -12.86 6.66
N THR A 190 15.82 -12.79 7.54
CA THR A 190 15.64 -13.82 8.60
C THR A 190 14.77 -15.00 8.16
N ARG A 191 14.19 -14.95 6.97
CA ARG A 191 13.31 -15.99 6.42
C ARG A 191 14.01 -16.92 5.41
N ASP A 192 15.21 -16.56 4.97
CA ASP A 192 16.11 -17.37 4.16
C ASP A 192 16.95 -18.32 5.04
#